data_9ce93c2d46a4435acabb1123bd94e93c
#
_entry.id   9ce93c2d46a4435acabb1123bd94e93c
#
_cell.length_a   1.000
_cell.length_b   1.000
_cell.length_c   1.000
_cell.angle_alpha   90.00
_cell.angle_beta   90.00
_cell.angle_gamma   90.00
#
_symmetry.space_group_name_H-M   'P 1'
#
loop_
_entity.id
_entity.type
_entity.pdbx_description
1 polymer ?
#
loop_
_entity_poly.entity_id
_entity_poly.type
_entity_poly.pdbx_seq_one_letter_code
_entity_poly.pdbx_strand_id
1 'polypeptide(L)'
;MVPLAAQKCTLRAVARSIDLDPIDGIGVGTIGPPGRRQFFLRASNSGDTFIVYCEKFHIQGLVVRIRQLLESHDLGSPPEAVQTPPAEPGDPEWIVGQLGLGYHESKRLFVIVARQQAENEDDDPDQLATARFWATPEQVMEFTRQAERVLSSGRPTCPYCGLPIDPGGHPCPAGNGSRPIL
;
A
#
# COMPACT_ATOMS: atom_id res chain seq x y z
N MET A 1 -30.79 29.39 -34.70
CA MET A 1 -30.56 29.40 -33.24
C MET A 1 -29.87 28.10 -32.92
N VAL A 2 -28.53 28.11 -32.83
CA VAL A 2 -27.68 26.92 -32.65
C VAL A 2 -27.32 26.87 -31.16
N PRO A 3 -27.49 25.75 -30.45
CA PRO A 3 -27.10 25.69 -29.02
C PRO A 3 -25.60 25.61 -28.90
N LEU A 4 -25.08 26.51 -28.09
CA LEU A 4 -23.68 26.61 -27.68
C LEU A 4 -23.29 25.34 -26.89
N ALA A 5 -22.43 24.51 -27.44
CA ALA A 5 -21.87 23.37 -26.77
C ALA A 5 -21.03 23.87 -25.58
N ALA A 6 -21.40 23.49 -24.38
CA ALA A 6 -20.63 23.75 -23.16
C ALA A 6 -19.29 23.00 -23.27
N GLN A 7 -18.21 23.74 -23.55
CA GLN A 7 -16.84 23.26 -23.38
C GLN A 7 -16.63 22.95 -21.90
N LYS A 8 -16.55 21.66 -21.56
CA LYS A 8 -16.01 21.20 -20.30
C LYS A 8 -14.53 21.63 -20.27
N CYS A 9 -14.27 22.70 -19.54
CA CYS A 9 -12.91 23.08 -19.20
C CYS A 9 -12.37 22.00 -18.26
N THR A 10 -11.65 21.04 -18.82
CA THR A 10 -10.87 20.06 -18.04
C THR A 10 -9.69 20.84 -17.45
N LEU A 11 -9.82 21.29 -16.22
CA LEU A 11 -8.68 21.76 -15.45
C LEU A 11 -7.70 20.58 -15.35
N ARG A 12 -6.67 20.62 -16.16
CA ARG A 12 -5.53 19.72 -16.06
C ARG A 12 -4.94 19.92 -14.68
N ALA A 13 -5.13 18.94 -13.79
CA ALA A 13 -4.52 18.96 -12.46
C ALA A 13 -3.01 18.98 -12.65
N VAL A 14 -2.38 20.07 -12.23
CA VAL A 14 -0.92 20.18 -12.14
C VAL A 14 -0.45 19.08 -11.20
N ALA A 15 0.58 18.33 -11.60
CA ALA A 15 1.20 17.27 -10.81
C ALA A 15 1.42 17.74 -9.36
N ARG A 16 0.69 17.16 -8.43
CA ARG A 16 0.76 17.54 -7.02
C ARG A 16 1.81 16.68 -6.34
N SER A 17 3.04 17.18 -6.26
CA SER A 17 4.06 16.54 -5.43
C SER A 17 3.85 16.94 -3.98
N ILE A 18 3.73 15.95 -3.10
CA ILE A 18 3.57 16.11 -1.65
C ILE A 18 4.80 15.52 -0.97
N ASP A 19 5.39 16.27 -0.06
CA ASP A 19 6.54 15.84 0.72
C ASP A 19 6.18 15.97 2.20
N LEU A 20 6.03 14.83 2.89
CA LEU A 20 5.73 14.77 4.31
C LEU A 20 7.03 14.40 5.05
N ASP A 21 7.73 15.42 5.59
CA ASP A 21 9.04 15.30 6.25
C ASP A 21 9.07 16.06 7.59
N PRO A 22 9.15 15.37 8.72
CA PRO A 22 8.88 13.93 8.92
C PRO A 22 7.39 13.63 9.00
N ILE A 23 7.02 12.36 8.88
CA ILE A 23 5.65 11.92 9.19
C ILE A 23 5.49 11.65 10.68
N ASP A 24 4.26 11.86 11.21
CA ASP A 24 3.91 11.47 12.58
C ASP A 24 3.63 9.97 12.67
N GLY A 25 3.12 9.37 11.58
CA GLY A 25 2.85 7.95 11.51
C GLY A 25 2.57 7.47 10.10
N ILE A 26 2.80 6.17 9.90
CA ILE A 26 2.46 5.47 8.66
C ILE A 26 1.81 4.13 9.01
N GLY A 27 0.78 3.78 8.26
CA GLY A 27 0.07 2.52 8.45
C GLY A 27 -0.46 1.96 7.15
N VAL A 28 -0.89 0.70 7.22
CA VAL A 28 -1.51 -0.02 6.13
C VAL A 28 -2.81 -0.66 6.58
N GLY A 29 -3.78 -0.67 5.69
CA GLY A 29 -5.06 -1.30 5.92
C GLY A 29 -5.65 -1.89 4.65
N THR A 30 -6.83 -2.51 4.79
CA THR A 30 -7.59 -3.05 3.67
C THR A 30 -9.06 -2.72 3.81
N ILE A 31 -9.73 -2.55 2.68
CA ILE A 31 -11.17 -2.39 2.57
C ILE A 31 -11.72 -3.58 1.78
N GLY A 32 -12.86 -4.11 2.19
CA GLY A 32 -13.55 -5.20 1.51
C GLY A 32 -13.24 -6.59 2.05
N PRO A 33 -13.99 -7.61 1.58
CA PRO A 33 -13.89 -8.99 2.06
C PRO A 33 -12.63 -9.69 1.53
N PRO A 34 -12.19 -10.78 2.18
CA PRO A 34 -11.10 -11.60 1.67
C PRO A 34 -11.30 -12.01 0.21
N GLY A 35 -10.26 -11.82 -0.62
CA GLY A 35 -10.31 -12.10 -2.06
C GLY A 35 -10.71 -10.90 -2.95
N ARG A 36 -11.27 -9.83 -2.36
CA ARG A 36 -11.63 -8.58 -3.05
C ARG A 36 -11.20 -7.37 -2.24
N ARG A 37 -10.04 -7.46 -1.56
CA ARG A 37 -9.52 -6.38 -0.73
C ARG A 37 -8.80 -5.34 -1.56
N GLN A 38 -9.17 -4.09 -1.32
CA GLN A 38 -8.37 -2.94 -1.72
C GLN A 38 -7.40 -2.62 -0.59
N PHE A 39 -6.11 -2.58 -0.87
CA PHE A 39 -5.09 -2.15 0.09
C PHE A 39 -4.90 -0.63 0.03
N PHE A 40 -4.48 -0.05 1.15
CA PHE A 40 -4.14 1.36 1.20
C PHE A 40 -2.99 1.63 2.16
N LEU A 41 -2.25 2.69 1.87
CA LEU A 41 -1.29 3.33 2.76
C LEU A 41 -1.93 4.58 3.34
N ARG A 42 -1.73 4.80 4.63
CA ARG A 42 -2.13 6.02 5.33
C ARG A 42 -0.90 6.62 6.00
N ALA A 43 -0.59 7.87 5.70
CA ALA A 43 0.41 8.66 6.39
C ALA A 43 -0.26 9.84 7.09
N SER A 44 0.30 10.28 8.21
CA SER A 44 -0.15 11.46 8.94
C SER A 44 1.01 12.41 9.19
N ASN A 45 0.72 13.71 9.15
CA ASN A 45 1.65 14.78 9.50
C ASN A 45 0.84 15.97 10.02
N SER A 46 1.17 16.43 11.24
CA SER A 46 0.59 17.65 11.85
C SER A 46 -0.95 17.69 11.87
N GLY A 47 -1.58 16.52 12.02
CA GLY A 47 -3.03 16.37 12.05
C GLY A 47 -3.67 16.11 10.69
N ASP A 48 -2.99 16.35 9.59
CA ASP A 48 -3.45 15.98 8.26
C ASP A 48 -3.21 14.50 7.99
N THR A 49 -4.12 13.91 7.23
CA THR A 49 -4.05 12.50 6.82
C THR A 49 -3.99 12.42 5.31
N PHE A 50 -3.07 11.59 4.82
CA PHE A 50 -2.87 11.32 3.41
C PHE A 50 -3.04 9.83 3.14
N ILE A 51 -3.94 9.47 2.24
CA ILE A 51 -4.28 8.09 1.92
C ILE A 51 -4.10 7.85 0.42
N VAL A 52 -3.43 6.74 0.08
CA VAL A 52 -3.34 6.25 -1.31
C VAL A 52 -3.76 4.79 -1.37
N TYR A 53 -4.52 4.43 -2.39
CA TYR A 53 -4.87 3.04 -2.65
C TYR A 53 -3.74 2.37 -3.42
N CYS A 54 -3.50 1.11 -3.12
CA CYS A 54 -2.44 0.33 -3.74
C CYS A 54 -2.85 -1.14 -3.87
N GLU A 55 -2.06 -1.90 -4.60
CA GLU A 55 -2.25 -3.34 -4.76
C GLU A 55 -1.48 -4.13 -3.70
N LYS A 56 -1.90 -5.37 -3.47
CA LYS A 56 -1.26 -6.28 -2.51
C LYS A 56 0.24 -6.43 -2.75
N PHE A 57 0.65 -6.54 -4.01
CA PHE A 57 2.06 -6.72 -4.37
C PHE A 57 2.93 -5.52 -4.02
N HIS A 58 2.37 -4.29 -4.04
CA HIS A 58 3.07 -3.09 -3.59
C HIS A 58 3.46 -3.20 -2.12
N ILE A 59 2.52 -3.63 -1.27
CA ILE A 59 2.78 -3.81 0.16
C ILE A 59 3.78 -4.95 0.41
N GLN A 60 3.65 -6.06 -0.32
CA GLN A 60 4.60 -7.18 -0.23
C GLN A 60 6.02 -6.74 -0.61
N GLY A 61 6.17 -6.04 -1.72
CA GLY A 61 7.46 -5.53 -2.18
C GLY A 61 8.08 -4.53 -1.19
N LEU A 62 7.26 -3.65 -0.62
CA LEU A 62 7.69 -2.67 0.37
C LEU A 62 8.22 -3.36 1.65
N VAL A 63 7.50 -4.35 2.18
CA VAL A 63 7.92 -5.13 3.35
C VAL A 63 9.27 -5.82 3.13
N VAL A 64 9.42 -6.48 1.97
CA VAL A 64 10.70 -7.15 1.62
C VAL A 64 11.83 -6.13 1.56
N ARG A 65 11.61 -5.00 0.91
CA ARG A 65 12.63 -3.97 0.74
C ARG A 65 13.00 -3.26 2.05
N ILE A 66 12.02 -3.00 2.92
CA ILE A 66 12.29 -2.46 4.26
C ILE A 66 13.22 -3.38 5.04
N ARG A 67 12.91 -4.69 5.09
CA ARG A 67 13.75 -5.67 5.80
C ARG A 67 15.17 -5.68 5.28
N GLN A 68 15.36 -5.68 3.96
CA GLN A 68 16.68 -5.64 3.33
C GLN A 68 17.49 -4.40 3.73
N LEU A 69 16.82 -3.22 3.74
CA LEU A 69 17.50 -1.97 4.11
C LEU A 69 17.79 -1.90 5.61
N LEU A 70 16.91 -2.39 6.48
CA LEU A 70 17.17 -2.47 7.92
C LEU A 70 18.39 -3.35 8.21
N GLU A 71 18.46 -4.52 7.57
CA GLU A 71 19.59 -5.45 7.70
C GLU A 71 20.90 -4.85 7.15
N SER A 72 20.86 -4.27 5.94
CA SER A 72 22.08 -3.73 5.28
C SER A 72 22.68 -2.53 5.99
N HIS A 73 21.89 -1.79 6.77
CA HIS A 73 22.33 -0.61 7.54
C HIS A 73 22.44 -0.87 9.05
N ASP A 74 22.30 -2.12 9.49
CA ASP A 74 22.36 -2.53 10.92
C ASP A 74 21.45 -1.68 11.82
N LEU A 75 20.23 -1.41 11.34
CA LEU A 75 19.25 -0.56 12.05
C LEU A 75 18.42 -1.33 13.08
N GLY A 76 18.77 -2.58 13.35
CA GLY A 76 18.11 -3.43 14.35
C GLY A 76 16.92 -4.21 13.79
N SER A 77 16.41 -5.09 14.66
CA SER A 77 15.17 -5.82 14.42
C SER A 77 14.04 -5.17 15.21
N PRO A 78 12.79 -5.27 14.71
CA PRO A 78 11.65 -4.69 15.42
C PRO A 78 11.56 -5.26 16.84
N PRO A 79 11.37 -4.42 17.89
CA PRO A 79 11.09 -4.91 19.22
C PRO A 79 9.80 -5.73 19.22
N GLU A 80 9.67 -6.67 20.16
CA GLU A 80 8.54 -7.56 20.27
C GLU A 80 7.22 -6.78 20.41
N ALA A 81 6.16 -7.24 19.78
CA ALA A 81 5.03 -6.46 19.31
C ALA A 81 4.18 -5.79 20.40
N VAL A 82 4.07 -4.47 20.34
CA VAL A 82 2.83 -3.78 20.66
C VAL A 82 1.89 -4.01 19.47
N GLN A 83 0.67 -4.51 19.70
CA GLN A 83 -0.30 -4.76 18.62
C GLN A 83 -0.89 -3.43 18.16
N THR A 84 -0.32 -2.84 17.14
CA THR A 84 -0.94 -1.68 16.48
C THR A 84 -2.06 -2.17 15.56
N PRO A 85 -3.28 -1.66 15.69
CA PRO A 85 -4.38 -2.03 14.80
C PRO A 85 -4.07 -1.62 13.36
N PRO A 86 -4.71 -2.24 12.36
CA PRO A 86 -4.65 -1.76 10.97
C PRO A 86 -5.07 -0.30 10.88
N ALA A 87 -4.52 0.42 9.90
CA ALA A 87 -4.92 1.80 9.65
C ALA A 87 -6.41 1.90 9.33
N GLU A 88 -7.03 3.00 9.75
CA GLU A 88 -8.44 3.27 9.44
C GLU A 88 -8.56 3.70 7.97
N PRO A 89 -9.59 3.22 7.25
CA PRO A 89 -9.85 3.62 5.88
C PRO A 89 -10.30 5.09 5.78
N GLY A 90 -10.16 5.64 4.58
CA GLY A 90 -10.61 6.98 4.23
C GLY A 90 -10.59 7.17 2.73
N ASP A 91 -10.97 8.36 2.26
CA ASP A 91 -10.95 8.68 0.85
C ASP A 91 -9.52 8.79 0.33
N PRO A 92 -9.17 8.11 -0.77
CA PRO A 92 -7.82 8.16 -1.31
C PRO A 92 -7.58 9.43 -2.12
N GLU A 93 -6.36 9.94 -2.08
CA GLU A 93 -5.93 11.01 -3.00
C GLU A 93 -5.79 10.47 -4.42
N TRP A 94 -5.23 9.26 -4.58
CA TRP A 94 -5.11 8.53 -5.84
C TRP A 94 -4.79 7.04 -5.65
N ILE A 95 -4.73 6.32 -6.77
CA ILE A 95 -4.27 4.93 -6.85
C ILE A 95 -2.78 4.91 -7.21
N VAL A 96 -2.00 4.11 -6.50
CA VAL A 96 -0.55 3.95 -6.70
C VAL A 96 -0.30 3.06 -7.91
N GLY A 97 0.46 3.56 -8.87
CA GLY A 97 1.03 2.77 -9.96
C GLY A 97 2.42 2.24 -9.64
N GLN A 98 3.20 3.04 -8.89
CA GLN A 98 4.55 2.65 -8.50
C GLN A 98 4.84 3.05 -7.06
N LEU A 99 5.46 2.13 -6.30
CA LEU A 99 5.91 2.36 -4.94
C LEU A 99 7.42 2.10 -4.86
N GLY A 100 8.15 3.08 -4.36
CA GLY A 100 9.60 3.02 -4.16
C GLY A 100 9.98 3.18 -2.70
N LEU A 101 11.17 2.72 -2.33
CA LEU A 101 11.75 2.89 -1.01
C LEU A 101 13.24 3.20 -1.11
N GLY A 102 13.68 4.18 -0.36
CA GLY A 102 15.09 4.52 -0.14
C GLY A 102 15.39 4.73 1.34
N TYR A 103 16.68 4.73 1.68
CA TYR A 103 17.18 5.13 2.99
C TYR A 103 18.16 6.29 2.84
N HIS A 104 17.94 7.35 3.61
CA HIS A 104 18.79 8.54 3.59
C HIS A 104 19.69 8.54 4.83
N GLU A 105 20.94 8.11 4.65
CA GLU A 105 21.89 7.89 5.74
C GLU A 105 22.10 9.11 6.64
N SER A 106 22.34 10.31 6.07
CA SER A 106 22.63 11.49 6.87
C SER A 106 21.42 12.00 7.67
N LYS A 107 20.19 11.78 7.20
CA LYS A 107 18.96 12.06 7.95
C LYS A 107 18.56 10.90 8.87
N ARG A 108 19.07 9.69 8.60
CA ARG A 108 18.63 8.42 9.22
C ARG A 108 17.12 8.18 9.06
N LEU A 109 16.59 8.51 7.90
CA LEU A 109 15.18 8.35 7.57
C LEU A 109 15.00 7.46 6.34
N PHE A 110 13.96 6.68 6.36
CA PHE A 110 13.43 6.02 5.16
C PHE A 110 12.58 7.01 4.37
N VAL A 111 12.62 6.92 3.06
CA VAL A 111 11.71 7.64 2.17
C VAL A 111 10.91 6.65 1.35
N ILE A 112 9.60 6.63 1.58
CA ILE A 112 8.66 5.87 0.77
C ILE A 112 8.11 6.82 -0.29
N VAL A 113 8.23 6.45 -1.56
CA VAL A 113 7.79 7.25 -2.70
C VAL A 113 6.61 6.57 -3.36
N ALA A 114 5.45 7.19 -3.30
CA ALA A 114 4.24 6.73 -3.98
C ALA A 114 3.98 7.60 -5.20
N ARG A 115 3.95 7.00 -6.39
CA ARG A 115 3.61 7.68 -7.65
C ARG A 115 2.23 7.22 -8.10
N GLN A 116 1.42 8.16 -8.54
CA GLN A 116 0.09 7.92 -9.08
C GLN A 116 0.14 6.96 -10.27
N GLN A 117 -0.87 6.14 -10.40
CA GLN A 117 -1.08 5.31 -11.59
C GLN A 117 -1.48 6.18 -12.77
N ALA A 118 -0.86 5.96 -13.92
CA ALA A 118 -1.29 6.56 -15.18
C ALA A 118 -2.69 6.03 -15.54
N GLU A 119 -3.58 6.91 -16.01
CA GLU A 119 -4.91 6.53 -16.50
C GLU A 119 -4.87 6.09 -17.95
N ASN A 120 -3.92 6.64 -18.72
CA ASN A 120 -3.72 6.34 -20.12
C ASN A 120 -2.24 6.06 -20.41
N GLU A 121 -1.97 5.31 -21.49
CA GLU A 121 -0.59 5.01 -21.93
C GLU A 121 0.20 6.25 -22.37
N ASP A 122 -0.50 7.31 -22.79
CA ASP A 122 0.08 8.58 -23.23
C ASP A 122 0.27 9.59 -22.09
N ASP A 123 -0.08 9.25 -20.85
CA ASP A 123 0.11 10.14 -19.72
C ASP A 123 1.60 10.38 -19.47
N ASP A 124 1.98 11.64 -19.36
CA ASP A 124 3.36 12.03 -19.08
C ASP A 124 3.73 11.63 -17.64
N PRO A 125 4.72 10.74 -17.45
CA PRO A 125 5.13 10.29 -16.12
C PRO A 125 5.54 11.43 -15.18
N ASP A 126 6.06 12.54 -15.73
CA ASP A 126 6.50 13.69 -14.94
C ASP A 126 5.32 14.55 -14.44
N GLN A 127 4.13 14.33 -14.98
CA GLN A 127 2.89 14.97 -14.56
C GLN A 127 2.05 14.14 -13.59
N LEU A 128 2.47 12.92 -13.27
CA LEU A 128 1.78 12.08 -12.30
C LEU A 128 2.06 12.57 -10.87
N ALA A 129 1.02 12.58 -10.04
CA ALA A 129 1.17 12.95 -8.65
C ALA A 129 2.15 12.04 -7.92
N THR A 130 2.96 12.62 -7.07
CA THR A 130 3.98 11.89 -6.31
C THR A 130 3.94 12.33 -4.85
N ALA A 131 3.88 11.38 -3.92
CA ALA A 131 4.03 11.63 -2.50
C ALA A 131 5.32 10.98 -1.97
N ARG A 132 6.00 11.68 -1.07
CA ARG A 132 7.16 11.19 -0.32
C ARG A 132 6.84 11.21 1.16
N PHE A 133 7.03 10.07 1.81
CA PHE A 133 6.80 9.90 3.25
C PHE A 133 8.14 9.61 3.91
N TRP A 134 8.61 10.54 4.75
CA TRP A 134 9.87 10.42 5.47
C TRP A 134 9.62 9.84 6.85
N ALA A 135 10.03 8.58 7.03
CA ALA A 135 9.75 7.76 8.20
C ALA A 135 11.01 7.39 8.97
N THR A 136 10.93 7.30 10.29
CA THR A 136 12.01 6.77 11.12
C THR A 136 12.15 5.24 10.95
N PRO A 137 13.28 4.65 11.34
CA PRO A 137 13.44 3.18 11.40
C PRO A 137 12.32 2.50 12.19
N GLU A 138 11.95 3.07 13.34
CA GLU A 138 10.92 2.53 14.22
C GLU A 138 9.54 2.53 13.54
N GLN A 139 9.21 3.61 12.81
CA GLN A 139 7.95 3.72 12.07
C GLN A 139 7.86 2.70 10.93
N VAL A 140 8.94 2.47 10.18
CA VAL A 140 8.92 1.45 9.11
C VAL A 140 8.93 0.03 9.66
N MET A 141 9.54 -0.21 10.82
CA MET A 141 9.44 -1.49 11.52
C MET A 141 8.01 -1.78 11.96
N GLU A 142 7.32 -0.79 12.55
CA GLU A 142 5.93 -0.94 12.97
C GLU A 142 5.01 -1.12 11.77
N PHE A 143 5.23 -0.34 10.70
CA PHE A 143 4.55 -0.53 9.43
C PHE A 143 4.71 -1.96 8.90
N THR A 144 5.94 -2.50 8.94
CA THR A 144 6.23 -3.86 8.46
C THR A 144 5.40 -4.90 9.23
N ARG A 145 5.37 -4.81 10.57
CA ARG A 145 4.55 -5.70 11.40
C ARG A 145 3.07 -5.62 11.10
N GLN A 146 2.56 -4.40 10.92
CA GLN A 146 1.17 -4.17 10.56
C GLN A 146 0.86 -4.75 9.18
N ALA A 147 1.75 -4.52 8.20
CA ALA A 147 1.61 -5.03 6.84
C ALA A 147 1.57 -6.56 6.80
N GLU A 148 2.43 -7.24 7.54
CA GLU A 148 2.44 -8.70 7.60
C GLU A 148 1.14 -9.27 8.16
N ARG A 149 0.58 -8.66 9.19
CA ARG A 149 -0.74 -9.05 9.73
C ARG A 149 -1.84 -8.85 8.69
N VAL A 150 -1.86 -7.71 8.02
CA VAL A 150 -2.85 -7.40 6.97
C VAL A 150 -2.70 -8.36 5.79
N LEU A 151 -1.48 -8.69 5.38
CA LEU A 151 -1.20 -9.62 4.29
C LEU A 151 -1.60 -11.06 4.65
N SER A 152 -1.35 -11.50 5.90
CA SER A 152 -1.65 -12.85 6.40
C SER A 152 -3.13 -13.04 6.72
N SER A 153 -3.89 -11.98 6.99
CA SER A 153 -5.33 -12.05 7.25
C SER A 153 -6.18 -12.35 5.99
N GLY A 154 -5.54 -12.72 4.87
CA GLY A 154 -6.15 -13.11 3.62
C GLY A 154 -6.90 -14.46 3.71
N ARG A 155 -7.33 -14.98 2.55
CA ARG A 155 -7.90 -16.33 2.46
C ARG A 155 -6.85 -17.36 2.91
N PRO A 156 -7.22 -18.34 3.76
CA PRO A 156 -6.32 -19.43 4.10
C PRO A 156 -5.90 -20.20 2.85
N THR A 157 -4.71 -20.76 2.86
CA THR A 157 -4.21 -21.61 1.78
C THR A 157 -4.58 -23.06 2.04
N CYS A 158 -5.03 -23.74 1.00
CA CYS A 158 -5.32 -25.15 1.09
C CYS A 158 -4.04 -25.95 1.35
N PRO A 159 -3.98 -26.79 2.39
CA PRO A 159 -2.79 -27.58 2.70
C PRO A 159 -2.47 -28.66 1.65
N TYR A 160 -3.42 -28.98 0.77
CA TYR A 160 -3.26 -30.04 -0.25
C TYR A 160 -2.81 -29.48 -1.61
N CYS A 161 -3.33 -28.34 -2.03
CA CYS A 161 -3.03 -27.80 -3.36
C CYS A 161 -2.39 -26.40 -3.36
N GLY A 162 -2.26 -25.75 -2.18
CA GLY A 162 -1.68 -24.42 -2.06
C GLY A 162 -2.56 -23.27 -2.57
N LEU A 163 -3.74 -23.55 -3.13
CA LEU A 163 -4.66 -22.52 -3.60
C LEU A 163 -5.42 -21.87 -2.44
N PRO A 164 -5.83 -20.59 -2.56
CA PRO A 164 -6.65 -19.92 -1.55
C PRO A 164 -8.01 -20.62 -1.39
N ILE A 165 -8.47 -20.74 -0.14
CA ILE A 165 -9.79 -21.24 0.20
C ILE A 165 -10.73 -20.06 0.38
N ASP A 166 -11.83 -20.02 -0.38
CA ASP A 166 -12.90 -19.05 -0.20
C ASP A 166 -13.77 -19.39 1.04
N PRO A 167 -14.56 -18.45 1.59
CA PRO A 167 -15.45 -18.73 2.72
C PRO A 167 -16.45 -19.88 2.48
N GLY A 168 -16.79 -20.14 1.21
CA GLY A 168 -17.63 -21.26 0.79
C GLY A 168 -16.84 -22.52 0.42
N GLY A 169 -15.53 -22.54 0.66
CA GLY A 169 -14.63 -23.60 0.21
C GLY A 169 -14.10 -23.37 -1.20
N HIS A 170 -13.28 -24.32 -1.72
CA HIS A 170 -12.80 -24.31 -3.10
C HIS A 170 -12.77 -25.74 -3.67
N PRO A 171 -12.97 -25.91 -4.98
CA PRO A 171 -12.76 -27.21 -5.62
C PRO A 171 -11.26 -27.52 -5.61
N CYS A 172 -10.84 -28.47 -4.76
CA CYS A 172 -9.43 -28.78 -4.61
C CYS A 172 -8.96 -29.74 -5.70
N PRO A 173 -8.00 -29.35 -6.57
CA PRO A 173 -7.47 -30.25 -7.60
C PRO A 173 -6.78 -31.50 -7.02
N ALA A 174 -6.21 -31.41 -5.81
CA ALA A 174 -5.60 -32.53 -5.11
C ALA A 174 -6.60 -33.46 -4.41
N GLY A 175 -7.85 -33.01 -4.26
CA GLY A 175 -8.93 -33.74 -3.57
C GLY A 175 -9.94 -34.41 -4.50
N ASN A 176 -9.61 -34.69 -5.76
CA ASN A 176 -10.49 -35.30 -6.79
C ASN A 176 -11.82 -34.54 -7.02
N GLY A 177 -11.90 -33.26 -6.71
CA GLY A 177 -13.03 -32.40 -7.05
C GLY A 177 -14.36 -32.67 -6.32
N SER A 178 -14.42 -33.61 -5.40
CA SER A 178 -15.69 -34.13 -4.89
C SER A 178 -16.25 -33.41 -3.66
N ARG A 179 -15.48 -32.60 -2.95
CA ARG A 179 -15.96 -31.78 -1.81
C ARG A 179 -15.16 -30.48 -1.66
N PRO A 180 -15.85 -29.36 -1.41
CA PRO A 180 -15.17 -28.14 -0.97
C PRO A 180 -14.44 -28.40 0.35
N ILE A 181 -13.19 -28.02 0.45
CA ILE A 181 -12.46 -27.98 1.72
C ILE A 181 -12.78 -26.62 2.36
N LEU A 182 -13.41 -26.68 3.52
CA LEU A 182 -13.79 -25.53 4.36
C LEU A 182 -12.61 -25.14 5.25
#